data_31fac40f2c634ad840dd48e54e0b4824
#
_entry.id   31fac40f2c634ad840dd48e54e0b4824
#
_cell.length_a   1.000
_cell.length_b   1.000
_cell.length_c   1.000
_cell.angle_alpha   90.00
_cell.angle_beta   90.00
_cell.angle_gamma   90.00
#
_symmetry.space_group_name_H-M   'P 1'
#
loop_
_entity.id
_entity.type
_entity.pdbx_description
1 polymer ?
#
loop_
_entity_poly.entity_id
_entity_poly.type
_entity_poly.pdbx_seq_one_letter_code
_entity_poly.pdbx_strand_id
1 'polypeptide(L)'
;MPRPLASLAPADLRALAAALRQKRLRPPYAAAGDVVHASLAPDVAGELARLGEAGCTPEGLAAVCESFLAAQTPPVPAIELVATAPDGTGPVRDTTVVVHGLFQQAQRSVLVAGFAVYQGQEVFATLAARMREVPGLDVRMFLDISRAAGDTTLEREIVKRFLHRFKTEQWPSEGPMPKIFYDPRALSSDRAHRSALHAKCVVVDGAQSFVTSANFTR
;
A
#
# COMPACT_ATOMS: atom_id res chain seq x y z
N MET A 1 -8.15 18.92 25.34
CA MET A 1 -6.75 18.77 25.74
C MET A 1 -6.14 17.61 24.95
N PRO A 2 -4.97 17.76 24.34
CA PRO A 2 -4.28 16.61 23.73
C PRO A 2 -4.05 15.54 24.80
N ARG A 3 -4.19 14.29 24.45
CA ARG A 3 -3.93 13.16 25.36
C ARG A 3 -2.47 12.76 25.19
N PRO A 4 -1.58 13.07 26.16
CA PRO A 4 -0.14 12.84 25.99
C PRO A 4 0.21 11.36 25.77
N LEU A 5 -0.52 10.41 26.38
CA LEU A 5 -0.31 8.99 26.15
C LEU A 5 -0.51 8.57 24.67
N ALA A 6 -1.49 9.16 23.99
CA ALA A 6 -1.77 8.83 22.60
C ALA A 6 -0.66 9.30 21.62
N SER A 7 0.16 10.26 22.02
CA SER A 7 1.23 10.84 21.21
C SER A 7 2.62 10.26 21.50
N LEU A 8 2.73 9.36 22.50
CA LEU A 8 4.00 8.73 22.85
C LEU A 8 4.49 7.81 21.74
N ALA A 9 5.80 7.72 21.57
CA ALA A 9 6.41 6.75 20.66
C ALA A 9 6.13 5.31 21.13
N PRO A 10 6.12 4.32 20.22
CA PRO A 10 5.88 2.91 20.57
C PRO A 10 6.83 2.36 21.63
N ALA A 11 8.08 2.82 21.64
CA ALA A 11 9.06 2.43 22.66
C ALA A 11 8.67 2.91 24.06
N ASP A 12 8.23 4.17 24.19
CA ASP A 12 7.80 4.76 25.45
C ASP A 12 6.54 4.10 25.97
N LEU A 13 5.56 3.81 25.10
CA LEU A 13 4.33 3.10 25.48
C LEU A 13 4.63 1.70 26.02
N ARG A 14 5.57 0.95 25.39
CA ARG A 14 5.99 -0.37 25.91
C ARG A 14 6.67 -0.27 27.26
N ALA A 15 7.59 0.68 27.41
CA ALA A 15 8.31 0.90 28.67
C ALA A 15 7.36 1.29 29.80
N LEU A 16 6.39 2.17 29.50
CA LEU A 16 5.37 2.61 30.45
C LEU A 16 4.45 1.46 30.88
N ALA A 17 3.93 0.69 29.95
CA ALA A 17 3.10 -0.48 30.24
C ALA A 17 3.85 -1.50 31.10
N ALA A 18 5.10 -1.79 30.77
CA ALA A 18 5.96 -2.68 31.55
C ALA A 18 6.21 -2.17 32.97
N ALA A 19 6.50 -0.87 33.13
CA ALA A 19 6.74 -0.26 34.45
C ALA A 19 5.49 -0.29 35.34
N LEU A 20 4.30 -0.08 34.78
CA LEU A 20 3.02 -0.19 35.46
C LEU A 20 2.74 -1.63 35.90
N ARG A 21 2.88 -2.62 35.01
CA ARG A 21 2.68 -4.04 35.33
C ARG A 21 3.66 -4.56 36.39
N GLN A 22 4.91 -4.11 36.33
CA GLN A 22 5.94 -4.47 37.30
C GLN A 22 5.86 -3.67 38.61
N LYS A 23 4.85 -2.80 38.74
CA LYS A 23 4.65 -1.91 39.91
C LYS A 23 5.85 -1.01 40.21
N ARG A 24 6.71 -0.77 39.21
CA ARG A 24 7.81 0.20 39.31
C ARG A 24 7.29 1.64 39.24
N LEU A 25 6.21 1.86 38.51
CA LEU A 25 5.51 3.14 38.41
C LEU A 25 4.19 3.06 39.17
N ARG A 26 4.07 3.88 40.22
CA ARG A 26 2.91 3.89 41.13
C ARG A 26 2.45 5.32 41.35
N PRO A 27 1.19 5.54 41.80
CA PRO A 27 0.72 6.85 42.21
C PRO A 27 1.68 7.51 43.21
N PRO A 28 1.97 8.80 43.09
CA PRO A 28 1.43 9.79 42.14
C PRO A 28 2.12 9.83 40.78
N TYR A 29 2.78 8.76 40.35
CA TYR A 29 3.43 8.59 39.02
C TYR A 29 4.60 9.57 38.78
N ALA A 30 5.18 10.14 39.81
CA ALA A 30 6.29 11.10 39.72
C ALA A 30 7.54 10.53 39.02
N ALA A 31 7.74 9.20 39.06
CA ALA A 31 8.84 8.52 38.41
C ALA A 31 8.60 8.26 36.91
N ALA A 32 7.61 8.91 36.28
CA ALA A 32 7.37 8.80 34.84
C ALA A 32 8.60 9.22 33.99
N GLY A 33 9.43 10.15 34.52
CA GLY A 33 10.65 10.58 33.86
C GLY A 33 11.75 9.54 33.75
N ASP A 34 11.68 8.46 34.54
CA ASP A 34 12.59 7.32 34.43
C ASP A 34 12.21 6.35 33.29
N VAL A 35 11.02 6.55 32.72
CA VAL A 35 10.41 5.62 31.76
C VAL A 35 10.19 6.25 30.39
N VAL A 36 9.84 7.54 30.36
CA VAL A 36 9.62 8.31 29.13
C VAL A 36 10.58 9.51 29.09
N HIS A 37 10.71 10.11 27.90
CA HIS A 37 11.58 11.28 27.76
C HIS A 37 11.22 12.38 28.78
N ALA A 38 12.22 12.96 29.43
CA ALA A 38 12.03 13.90 30.57
C ALA A 38 11.10 15.07 30.24
N SER A 39 11.09 15.58 29.02
CA SER A 39 10.20 16.67 28.61
C SER A 39 8.72 16.29 28.59
N LEU A 40 8.38 15.00 28.45
CA LEU A 40 7.02 14.48 28.39
C LEU A 40 6.55 13.94 29.73
N ALA A 41 7.47 13.74 30.67
CA ALA A 41 7.19 13.11 31.96
C ALA A 41 6.11 13.81 32.79
N PRO A 42 6.08 15.16 32.91
CA PRO A 42 5.05 15.85 33.68
C PRO A 42 3.63 15.63 33.11
N ASP A 43 3.49 15.70 31.79
CA ASP A 43 2.19 15.53 31.13
C ASP A 43 1.70 14.08 31.22
N VAL A 44 2.61 13.11 31.07
CA VAL A 44 2.32 11.69 31.22
C VAL A 44 1.92 11.37 32.66
N ALA A 45 2.68 11.84 33.64
CA ALA A 45 2.34 11.67 35.07
C ALA A 45 0.96 12.25 35.40
N GLY A 46 0.67 13.46 34.90
CA GLY A 46 -0.62 14.10 35.08
C GLY A 46 -1.79 13.34 34.46
N GLU A 47 -1.61 12.78 33.27
CA GLU A 47 -2.64 11.93 32.61
C GLU A 47 -2.86 10.64 33.37
N LEU A 48 -1.79 9.94 33.78
CA LEU A 48 -1.89 8.73 34.57
C LEU A 48 -2.57 8.97 35.94
N ALA A 49 -2.24 10.06 36.63
CA ALA A 49 -2.86 10.43 37.87
C ALA A 49 -4.38 10.67 37.69
N ARG A 50 -4.76 11.46 36.69
CA ARG A 50 -6.14 11.74 36.36
C ARG A 50 -6.95 10.47 36.02
N LEU A 51 -6.35 9.53 35.27
CA LEU A 51 -6.98 8.25 34.95
C LEU A 51 -7.09 7.37 36.21
N GLY A 52 -6.10 7.41 37.10
CA GLY A 52 -6.15 6.72 38.39
C GLY A 52 -7.25 7.25 39.29
N GLU A 53 -7.43 8.57 39.38
CA GLU A 53 -8.54 9.23 40.09
C GLU A 53 -9.91 8.86 39.50
N ALA A 54 -9.97 8.61 38.18
CA ALA A 54 -11.16 8.13 37.52
C ALA A 54 -11.41 6.60 37.70
N GLY A 55 -10.62 5.94 38.58
CA GLY A 55 -10.80 4.53 38.92
C GLY A 55 -9.98 3.52 38.10
N CYS A 56 -9.07 3.97 37.22
CA CYS A 56 -8.21 3.05 36.54
C CYS A 56 -7.14 2.45 37.45
N THR A 57 -7.06 1.13 37.52
CA THR A 57 -5.96 0.45 38.22
C THR A 57 -4.64 0.55 37.42
N PRO A 58 -3.47 0.32 38.03
CA PRO A 58 -2.20 0.26 37.28
C PRO A 58 -2.21 -0.74 36.13
N GLU A 59 -2.86 -1.88 36.29
CA GLU A 59 -3.06 -2.88 35.27
C GLU A 59 -3.97 -2.37 34.12
N GLY A 60 -5.02 -1.61 34.48
CA GLY A 60 -5.90 -0.93 33.52
C GLY A 60 -5.15 0.15 32.73
N LEU A 61 -4.30 0.94 33.40
CA LEU A 61 -3.44 1.92 32.74
C LEU A 61 -2.43 1.27 31.78
N ALA A 62 -1.85 0.13 32.17
CA ALA A 62 -0.99 -0.63 31.28
C ALA A 62 -1.75 -1.11 30.04
N ALA A 63 -2.97 -1.60 30.19
CA ALA A 63 -3.82 -2.02 29.06
C ALA A 63 -4.17 -0.83 28.13
N VAL A 64 -4.37 0.38 28.67
CA VAL A 64 -4.55 1.60 27.86
C VAL A 64 -3.30 1.90 27.04
N CYS A 65 -2.11 1.83 27.62
CA CYS A 65 -0.84 2.01 26.89
C CYS A 65 -0.67 0.96 25.79
N GLU A 66 -1.00 -0.30 26.06
CA GLU A 66 -0.95 -1.40 25.11
C GLU A 66 -1.95 -1.20 23.95
N SER A 67 -3.13 -0.66 24.23
CA SER A 67 -4.14 -0.32 23.22
C SER A 67 -3.65 0.80 22.29
N PHE A 68 -3.02 1.85 22.83
CA PHE A 68 -2.38 2.87 21.99
C PHE A 68 -1.22 2.30 21.17
N LEU A 69 -0.41 1.42 21.76
CA LEU A 69 0.66 0.75 21.06
C LEU A 69 0.13 -0.11 19.89
N ALA A 70 -0.92 -0.88 20.14
CA ALA A 70 -1.55 -1.71 19.11
C ALA A 70 -2.13 -0.84 17.96
N ALA A 71 -2.73 0.30 18.29
CA ALA A 71 -3.26 1.25 17.30
C ALA A 71 -2.15 1.92 16.46
N GLN A 72 -0.94 2.09 17.01
CA GLN A 72 0.20 2.67 16.32
C GLN A 72 1.05 1.63 15.56
N THR A 73 0.92 0.35 15.93
CA THR A 73 1.67 -0.72 15.27
C THR A 73 0.89 -1.16 14.03
N PRO A 74 1.41 -0.93 12.82
CA PRO A 74 0.73 -1.42 11.63
C PRO A 74 0.64 -2.95 11.72
N PRO A 75 -0.47 -3.53 11.27
CA PRO A 75 -0.59 -4.99 11.21
C PRO A 75 0.57 -5.55 10.37
N VAL A 76 1.17 -6.63 10.86
CA VAL A 76 2.18 -7.35 10.07
C VAL A 76 1.52 -7.75 8.76
N PRO A 77 2.05 -7.32 7.60
CA PRO A 77 1.44 -7.67 6.33
C PRO A 77 1.44 -9.19 6.15
N ALA A 78 0.30 -9.76 5.85
CA ALA A 78 0.20 -11.14 5.45
C ALA A 78 0.83 -11.27 4.05
N ILE A 79 1.86 -12.12 3.94
CA ILE A 79 2.53 -12.43 2.67
C ILE A 79 2.02 -13.79 2.20
N GLU A 80 1.46 -13.82 1.00
CA GLU A 80 1.00 -15.04 0.34
C GLU A 80 1.84 -15.26 -0.93
N LEU A 81 2.36 -16.47 -1.11
CA LEU A 81 3.00 -16.86 -2.36
C LEU A 81 1.94 -17.25 -3.37
N VAL A 82 2.01 -16.63 -4.54
CA VAL A 82 1.15 -16.92 -5.69
C VAL A 82 2.01 -17.46 -6.82
N ALA A 83 1.64 -18.55 -7.43
CA ALA A 83 2.33 -19.09 -8.59
C ALA A 83 1.36 -19.79 -9.55
N THR A 84 1.58 -19.65 -10.83
CA THR A 84 0.90 -20.42 -11.85
C THR A 84 1.75 -21.65 -12.16
N ALA A 85 1.24 -22.84 -11.88
CA ALA A 85 1.89 -24.11 -12.21
C ALA A 85 1.18 -24.79 -13.38
N PRO A 86 1.92 -25.43 -14.31
CA PRO A 86 1.31 -26.11 -15.47
C PRO A 86 0.29 -27.19 -15.08
N ASP A 87 0.49 -27.82 -13.94
CA ASP A 87 -0.27 -29.02 -13.55
C ASP A 87 -1.32 -28.77 -12.46
N GLY A 88 -1.50 -27.54 -11.98
CA GLY A 88 -2.49 -27.19 -10.95
C GLY A 88 -2.36 -27.94 -9.61
N THR A 89 -1.24 -28.61 -9.36
CA THR A 89 -1.07 -29.60 -8.27
C THR A 89 -0.47 -29.03 -6.99
N GLY A 90 -0.53 -27.70 -6.76
CA GLY A 90 0.00 -27.09 -5.53
C GLY A 90 -1.08 -26.35 -4.74
N PRO A 91 -0.86 -26.10 -3.44
CA PRO A 91 -1.74 -25.26 -2.60
C PRO A 91 -1.60 -23.76 -2.94
N VAL A 92 -1.16 -23.43 -4.15
CA VAL A 92 -0.84 -22.08 -4.59
C VAL A 92 -1.94 -21.56 -5.50
N ARG A 93 -2.40 -20.33 -5.25
CA ARG A 93 -3.44 -19.70 -6.08
C ARG A 93 -2.89 -19.32 -7.45
N ASP A 94 -3.72 -19.49 -8.48
CA ASP A 94 -3.43 -18.99 -9.82
C ASP A 94 -3.30 -17.46 -9.82
N THR A 95 -2.25 -16.96 -10.49
CA THR A 95 -1.95 -15.53 -10.61
C THR A 95 -3.15 -14.74 -11.17
N THR A 96 -3.83 -15.28 -12.17
CA THR A 96 -4.99 -14.65 -12.81
C THR A 96 -6.13 -14.49 -11.83
N VAL A 97 -6.42 -15.55 -11.05
CA VAL A 97 -7.48 -15.55 -10.03
C VAL A 97 -7.21 -14.49 -8.96
N VAL A 98 -5.94 -14.38 -8.51
CA VAL A 98 -5.56 -13.39 -7.49
C VAL A 98 -5.71 -11.97 -8.03
N VAL A 99 -5.21 -11.68 -9.23
CA VAL A 99 -5.32 -10.35 -9.85
C VAL A 99 -6.78 -9.94 -10.07
N HIS A 100 -7.62 -10.86 -10.56
CA HIS A 100 -9.06 -10.60 -10.72
C HIS A 100 -9.72 -10.34 -9.37
N GLY A 101 -9.41 -11.12 -8.33
CA GLY A 101 -9.92 -10.91 -6.97
C GLY A 101 -9.54 -9.54 -6.40
N LEU A 102 -8.30 -9.09 -6.62
CA LEU A 102 -7.84 -7.77 -6.22
C LEU A 102 -8.64 -6.65 -6.94
N PHE A 103 -8.85 -6.78 -8.24
CA PHE A 103 -9.63 -5.80 -9.00
C PHE A 103 -11.09 -5.74 -8.54
N GLN A 104 -11.72 -6.87 -8.25
CA GLN A 104 -13.10 -6.94 -7.74
C GLN A 104 -13.28 -6.23 -6.40
N GLN A 105 -12.27 -6.28 -5.53
CA GLN A 105 -12.34 -5.71 -4.18
C GLN A 105 -12.05 -4.21 -4.13
N ALA A 106 -11.52 -3.62 -5.21
CA ALA A 106 -11.13 -2.22 -5.25
C ALA A 106 -12.30 -1.27 -4.94
N GLN A 107 -12.09 -0.33 -4.02
CA GLN A 107 -13.09 0.64 -3.58
C GLN A 107 -12.69 2.09 -3.84
N ARG A 108 -11.40 2.41 -3.79
CA ARG A 108 -10.88 3.78 -3.85
C ARG A 108 -9.87 3.99 -4.96
N SER A 109 -8.90 3.08 -5.06
CA SER A 109 -7.80 3.27 -5.99
C SER A 109 -7.18 1.96 -6.44
N VAL A 110 -6.75 1.92 -7.70
CA VAL A 110 -5.92 0.84 -8.25
C VAL A 110 -4.73 1.45 -8.95
N LEU A 111 -3.53 1.01 -8.58
CA LEU A 111 -2.30 1.31 -9.30
C LEU A 111 -1.83 0.03 -9.98
N VAL A 112 -1.58 0.10 -11.27
CA VAL A 112 -0.97 -0.99 -12.05
C VAL A 112 0.34 -0.47 -12.61
N ALA A 113 1.45 -1.18 -12.38
CA ALA A 113 2.71 -0.93 -13.09
C ALA A 113 3.06 -2.14 -13.93
N GLY A 114 3.31 -1.93 -15.22
CA GLY A 114 3.55 -3.02 -16.17
C GLY A 114 4.54 -2.66 -17.27
N PHE A 115 5.48 -3.59 -17.54
CA PHE A 115 6.42 -3.45 -18.66
C PHE A 115 5.72 -3.71 -20.01
N ALA A 116 4.98 -4.80 -20.10
CA ALA A 116 4.24 -5.16 -21.30
C ALA A 116 2.84 -5.67 -20.94
N VAL A 117 1.88 -5.32 -21.74
CA VAL A 117 0.50 -5.79 -21.65
C VAL A 117 0.18 -6.55 -22.94
N TYR A 118 -0.17 -7.81 -22.79
CA TYR A 118 -0.66 -8.66 -23.88
C TYR A 118 -2.01 -9.25 -23.45
N GLN A 119 -2.96 -9.38 -24.38
CA GLN A 119 -4.31 -9.84 -24.06
C GLN A 119 -4.98 -9.02 -22.92
N GLY A 120 -4.66 -7.72 -22.87
CA GLY A 120 -5.11 -6.82 -21.80
C GLY A 120 -6.62 -6.75 -21.67
N GLN A 121 -7.38 -6.96 -22.76
CA GLN A 121 -8.84 -6.99 -22.72
C GLN A 121 -9.37 -8.05 -21.74
N GLU A 122 -8.75 -9.23 -21.70
CA GLU A 122 -9.14 -10.28 -20.75
C GLU A 122 -8.63 -9.95 -19.34
N VAL A 123 -7.36 -9.57 -19.22
CA VAL A 123 -6.73 -9.26 -17.92
C VAL A 123 -7.45 -8.12 -17.20
N PHE A 124 -7.83 -7.06 -17.94
CA PHE A 124 -8.44 -5.87 -17.35
C PHE A 124 -9.98 -5.85 -17.43
N ALA A 125 -10.64 -6.92 -17.92
CA ALA A 125 -12.09 -6.99 -17.98
C ALA A 125 -12.75 -6.72 -16.62
N THR A 126 -12.25 -7.38 -15.58
CA THR A 126 -12.73 -7.22 -14.21
C THR A 126 -12.50 -5.80 -13.68
N LEU A 127 -11.33 -5.20 -13.97
CA LEU A 127 -11.04 -3.83 -13.56
C LEU A 127 -11.95 -2.81 -14.26
N ALA A 128 -12.15 -2.95 -15.57
CA ALA A 128 -13.04 -2.09 -16.33
C ALA A 128 -14.51 -2.20 -15.86
N ALA A 129 -14.97 -3.41 -15.52
CA ALA A 129 -16.27 -3.62 -14.89
C ALA A 129 -16.35 -2.93 -13.54
N ARG A 130 -15.32 -3.08 -12.70
CA ARG A 130 -15.28 -2.45 -11.37
C ARG A 130 -15.29 -0.92 -11.45
N MET A 131 -14.64 -0.32 -12.44
CA MET A 131 -14.69 1.13 -12.67
C MET A 131 -16.09 1.62 -13.05
N ARG A 132 -16.93 0.78 -13.66
CA ARG A 132 -18.35 1.13 -13.92
C ARG A 132 -19.20 1.02 -12.65
N GLU A 133 -18.92 0.02 -11.81
CA GLU A 133 -19.67 -0.23 -10.57
C GLU A 133 -19.35 0.79 -9.48
N VAL A 134 -18.10 1.28 -9.43
CA VAL A 134 -17.60 2.21 -8.40
C VAL A 134 -17.25 3.55 -9.06
N PRO A 135 -18.22 4.47 -9.19
CA PRO A 135 -17.95 5.81 -9.70
C PRO A 135 -16.90 6.52 -8.85
N GLY A 136 -15.86 7.02 -9.50
CA GLY A 136 -14.76 7.70 -8.80
C GLY A 136 -13.59 6.80 -8.39
N LEU A 137 -13.61 5.49 -8.70
CA LEU A 137 -12.44 4.62 -8.55
C LEU A 137 -11.26 5.20 -9.34
N ASP A 138 -10.18 5.58 -8.62
CA ASP A 138 -8.99 6.19 -9.23
C ASP A 138 -8.04 5.11 -9.75
N VAL A 139 -8.11 4.82 -11.05
CA VAL A 139 -7.26 3.82 -11.69
C VAL A 139 -6.11 4.49 -12.42
N ARG A 140 -4.88 4.18 -12.00
CA ARG A 140 -3.62 4.69 -12.54
C ARG A 140 -2.78 3.55 -13.07
N MET A 141 -2.41 3.64 -14.34
CA MET A 141 -1.54 2.66 -14.98
C MET A 141 -0.21 3.31 -15.36
N PHE A 142 0.88 2.77 -14.87
CA PHE A 142 2.25 3.14 -15.20
C PHE A 142 2.77 2.12 -16.19
N LEU A 143 2.93 2.52 -17.44
CA LEU A 143 3.28 1.62 -18.54
C LEU A 143 4.59 2.03 -19.19
N ASP A 144 5.36 1.04 -19.64
CA ASP A 144 6.56 1.30 -20.43
C ASP A 144 6.17 1.70 -21.85
N ILE A 145 6.40 2.96 -22.19
CA ILE A 145 6.26 3.47 -23.56
C ILE A 145 7.66 3.78 -24.05
N SER A 146 8.28 2.81 -24.71
CA SER A 146 9.67 2.93 -25.11
C SER A 146 9.82 3.20 -26.62
N ARG A 147 10.91 3.89 -26.94
CA ARG A 147 11.34 4.12 -28.34
C ARG A 147 12.06 2.89 -28.86
N ALA A 148 11.67 2.37 -29.99
CA ALA A 148 12.40 1.29 -30.68
C ALA A 148 13.81 1.74 -31.08
N ALA A 149 14.74 0.80 -31.25
CA ALA A 149 16.08 1.09 -31.69
C ALA A 149 16.05 1.67 -33.12
N GLY A 150 16.67 2.85 -33.32
CA GLY A 150 16.70 3.52 -34.61
C GLY A 150 15.41 4.26 -35.00
N ASP A 151 14.39 4.27 -34.16
CA ASP A 151 13.16 5.01 -34.44
C ASP A 151 13.40 6.52 -34.21
N THR A 152 13.24 7.32 -35.27
CA THR A 152 13.38 8.78 -35.28
C THR A 152 12.04 9.52 -35.16
N THR A 153 10.95 8.79 -34.95
CA THR A 153 9.60 9.36 -34.80
C THR A 153 9.55 10.34 -33.64
N LEU A 154 8.81 11.41 -33.77
CA LEU A 154 8.57 12.36 -32.68
C LEU A 154 7.93 11.65 -31.48
N GLU A 155 8.36 12.00 -30.27
CA GLU A 155 7.89 11.40 -29.02
C GLU A 155 6.36 11.40 -28.92
N ARG A 156 5.73 12.52 -29.21
CA ARG A 156 4.27 12.65 -29.21
C ARG A 156 3.55 11.64 -30.11
N GLU A 157 4.16 11.28 -31.26
CA GLU A 157 3.57 10.33 -32.17
C GLU A 157 3.75 8.86 -31.69
N ILE A 158 4.85 8.58 -31.00
CA ILE A 158 5.06 7.29 -30.33
C ILE A 158 4.00 7.10 -29.25
N VAL A 159 3.82 8.10 -28.38
CA VAL A 159 2.80 8.08 -27.31
C VAL A 159 1.39 7.94 -27.91
N LYS A 160 1.06 8.73 -28.94
CA LYS A 160 -0.25 8.68 -29.59
C LYS A 160 -0.56 7.28 -30.17
N ARG A 161 0.40 6.67 -30.87
CA ARG A 161 0.28 5.30 -31.40
C ARG A 161 0.11 4.26 -30.30
N PHE A 162 0.88 4.40 -29.20
CA PHE A 162 0.76 3.52 -28.05
C PHE A 162 -0.65 3.61 -27.43
N LEU A 163 -1.12 4.83 -27.14
CA LEU A 163 -2.44 5.06 -26.53
C LEU A 163 -3.58 4.57 -27.43
N HIS A 164 -3.46 4.76 -28.74
CA HIS A 164 -4.43 4.25 -29.68
C HIS A 164 -4.50 2.72 -29.61
N ARG A 165 -3.35 2.04 -29.74
CA ARG A 165 -3.26 0.57 -29.67
C ARG A 165 -3.74 0.06 -28.30
N PHE A 166 -3.33 0.69 -27.20
CA PHE A 166 -3.78 0.31 -25.88
C PHE A 166 -5.31 0.35 -25.78
N LYS A 167 -5.92 1.45 -26.24
CA LYS A 167 -7.38 1.63 -26.20
C LYS A 167 -8.11 0.60 -27.07
N THR A 168 -7.59 0.28 -28.25
CA THR A 168 -8.29 -0.56 -29.23
C THR A 168 -8.04 -2.05 -29.06
N GLU A 169 -6.85 -2.42 -28.56
CA GLU A 169 -6.42 -3.83 -28.52
C GLU A 169 -6.24 -4.36 -27.10
N GLN A 170 -5.95 -3.49 -26.12
CA GLN A 170 -5.59 -3.95 -24.77
C GLN A 170 -6.62 -3.59 -23.72
N TRP A 171 -7.41 -2.53 -23.91
CA TRP A 171 -8.40 -2.13 -22.93
C TRP A 171 -9.80 -2.60 -23.34
N PRO A 172 -10.62 -3.11 -22.38
CA PRO A 172 -12.00 -3.51 -22.68
C PRO A 172 -12.81 -2.34 -23.26
N SER A 173 -13.48 -2.56 -24.39
CA SER A 173 -14.17 -1.51 -25.17
C SER A 173 -15.29 -0.80 -24.39
N GLU A 174 -15.92 -1.49 -23.45
CA GLU A 174 -17.06 -1.00 -22.67
C GLU A 174 -16.71 -0.35 -21.33
N GLY A 175 -15.42 -0.12 -21.04
CA GLY A 175 -14.97 0.44 -19.76
C GLY A 175 -14.52 1.89 -19.87
N PRO A 176 -14.66 2.68 -18.78
CA PRO A 176 -13.99 3.97 -18.70
C PRO A 176 -12.47 3.77 -18.78
N MET A 177 -11.78 4.71 -19.43
CA MET A 177 -10.32 4.63 -19.57
C MET A 177 -9.62 4.95 -18.27
N PRO A 178 -8.57 4.19 -17.88
CA PRO A 178 -7.71 4.54 -16.76
C PRO A 178 -6.83 5.75 -17.08
N LYS A 179 -6.26 6.37 -16.05
CA LYS A 179 -5.19 7.36 -16.22
C LYS A 179 -3.90 6.64 -16.54
N ILE A 180 -3.29 6.95 -17.69
CA ILE A 180 -2.04 6.32 -18.14
C ILE A 180 -0.89 7.28 -17.91
N PHE A 181 0.17 6.78 -17.29
CA PHE A 181 1.43 7.46 -17.01
C PHE A 181 2.59 6.69 -17.63
N TYR A 182 3.62 7.41 -18.05
CA TYR A 182 4.86 6.81 -18.57
C TYR A 182 6.06 7.67 -18.17
N ASP A 183 7.26 7.09 -18.26
CA ASP A 183 8.51 7.85 -18.04
C ASP A 183 8.97 8.43 -19.38
N PRO A 184 9.03 9.77 -19.53
CA PRO A 184 9.51 10.40 -20.76
C PRO A 184 10.93 9.98 -21.14
N ARG A 185 11.77 9.61 -20.17
CA ARG A 185 13.15 9.15 -20.46
C ARG A 185 13.19 7.88 -21.30
N ALA A 186 12.14 7.05 -21.25
CA ALA A 186 12.03 5.84 -22.08
C ALA A 186 11.96 6.16 -23.58
N LEU A 187 11.56 7.39 -23.93
CA LEU A 187 11.47 7.89 -25.31
C LEU A 187 12.75 8.57 -25.79
N SER A 188 13.77 8.73 -24.94
CA SER A 188 15.03 9.40 -25.33
C SER A 188 15.65 8.75 -26.57
N SER A 189 16.14 9.59 -27.50
CA SER A 189 16.96 9.11 -28.63
C SER A 189 18.34 8.65 -28.16
N ASP A 190 18.84 9.21 -27.04
CA ASP A 190 20.09 8.81 -26.42
C ASP A 190 19.92 7.55 -25.55
N ARG A 191 20.54 6.46 -25.98
CA ARG A 191 20.50 5.19 -25.27
C ARG A 191 21.09 5.23 -23.86
N ALA A 192 22.08 6.07 -23.62
CA ALA A 192 22.74 6.18 -22.32
C ALA A 192 21.81 6.78 -21.24
N HIS A 193 20.80 7.55 -21.66
CA HIS A 193 19.83 8.19 -20.77
C HIS A 193 18.45 7.54 -20.79
N ARG A 194 18.29 6.41 -21.48
CA ARG A 194 17.00 5.69 -21.48
C ARG A 194 16.74 5.02 -20.16
N SER A 195 15.53 5.19 -19.69
CA SER A 195 14.96 4.37 -18.63
C SER A 195 14.01 3.31 -19.20
N ALA A 196 13.75 2.26 -18.44
CA ALA A 196 12.71 1.30 -18.72
C ALA A 196 11.95 0.98 -17.43
N LEU A 197 10.64 0.99 -17.50
CA LEU A 197 9.81 0.55 -16.39
C LEU A 197 9.68 -0.97 -16.44
N HIS A 198 10.40 -1.67 -15.58
CA HIS A 198 10.35 -3.15 -15.53
C HIS A 198 9.54 -3.68 -14.34
N ALA A 199 8.86 -2.82 -13.61
CA ALA A 199 7.95 -3.22 -12.54
C ALA A 199 6.75 -3.97 -13.10
N LYS A 200 6.25 -4.94 -12.34
CA LYS A 200 5.02 -5.67 -12.59
C LYS A 200 4.31 -5.82 -11.26
N CYS A 201 3.45 -4.88 -10.97
CA CYS A 201 2.71 -4.89 -9.71
C CYS A 201 1.33 -4.28 -9.85
N VAL A 202 0.46 -4.69 -8.95
CA VAL A 202 -0.87 -4.13 -8.71
C VAL A 202 -0.95 -3.71 -7.26
N VAL A 203 -1.42 -2.50 -6.98
CA VAL A 203 -1.70 -2.03 -5.61
C VAL A 203 -3.15 -1.60 -5.56
N VAL A 204 -3.92 -2.14 -4.62
CA VAL A 204 -5.34 -1.85 -4.43
C VAL A 204 -5.55 -1.17 -3.10
N ASP A 205 -6.19 0.00 -3.14
CA ASP A 205 -6.59 0.83 -1.99
C ASP A 205 -5.45 1.21 -1.02
N GLY A 206 -4.18 1.04 -1.46
CA GLY A 206 -3.00 1.20 -0.61
C GLY A 206 -2.86 0.16 0.50
N ALA A 207 -3.67 -0.90 0.46
CA ALA A 207 -3.75 -1.93 1.49
C ALA A 207 -3.28 -3.31 1.02
N GLN A 208 -3.47 -3.62 -0.26
CA GLN A 208 -3.08 -4.90 -0.85
C GLN A 208 -2.16 -4.66 -2.03
N SER A 209 -1.12 -5.47 -2.17
CA SER A 209 -0.21 -5.41 -3.30
C SER A 209 0.11 -6.80 -3.83
N PHE A 210 0.16 -6.90 -5.16
CA PHE A 210 0.62 -8.08 -5.87
C PHE A 210 1.86 -7.71 -6.68
N VAL A 211 2.93 -8.48 -6.55
CA VAL A 211 4.19 -8.27 -7.27
C VAL A 211 4.56 -9.56 -7.97
N THR A 212 4.94 -9.47 -9.23
CA THR A 212 5.28 -10.63 -10.05
C THR A 212 6.47 -10.34 -10.96
N SER A 213 7.14 -11.38 -11.43
CA SER A 213 8.12 -11.30 -12.51
C SER A 213 7.48 -11.46 -13.90
N ALA A 214 6.29 -12.05 -13.99
CA ALA A 214 5.56 -12.23 -15.24
C ALA A 214 4.93 -10.91 -15.72
N ASN A 215 4.87 -10.73 -17.05
CA ASN A 215 4.08 -9.66 -17.63
C ASN A 215 2.58 -9.92 -17.43
N PHE A 216 1.75 -8.89 -17.63
CA PHE A 216 0.29 -9.04 -17.62
C PHE A 216 -0.13 -9.70 -18.93
N THR A 217 0.00 -11.01 -18.97
CA THR A 217 -0.38 -11.90 -20.06
C THR A 217 -1.17 -13.06 -19.49
N ARG A 218 -2.00 -13.66 -20.31
CA ARG A 218 -2.67 -14.92 -19.97
C ARG A 218 -1.71 -16.09 -20.19
#